data_29f3af953ddb5c1414bb7db77ce0cd32
#
_entry.id   29f3af953ddb5c1414bb7db77ce0cd32
#
_cell.length_a   1.000
_cell.length_b   1.000
_cell.length_c   1.000
_cell.angle_alpha   90.00
_cell.angle_beta   90.00
_cell.angle_gamma   90.00
#
_symmetry.space_group_name_H-M   'P 1'
#
loop_
_entity.id
_entity.type
_entity.pdbx_description
1 polymer ?
#
loop_
_entity_poly.entity_id
_entity_poly.type
_entity_poly.pdbx_seq_one_letter_code
_entity_poly.pdbx_strand_id
1 'polypeptide(L)'
;RRHQRFGHADASVEAVREGVREAVLRMRKALPGVRIVMGALTPCLGASVETHGRPEVDRKRKEYNLFLRTSGLFDGVIDFDALMKDSPVVKLTDGSMAPAMPRAWNCDYTHPNAAGYKAMGEFVDLNLFR
;
A
#
# COMPACT_ATOMS: atom_id res chain seq x y z
N ARG A 1 -10.47 -11.42 16.68
CA ARG A 1 -9.60 -10.21 16.64
C ARG A 1 -9.94 -9.46 15.36
N ARG A 2 -10.41 -8.19 15.45
CA ARG A 2 -10.72 -7.37 14.27
C ARG A 2 -9.41 -7.08 13.54
N HIS A 3 -9.37 -7.36 12.25
CA HIS A 3 -8.26 -6.95 11.40
C HIS A 3 -8.23 -5.41 11.36
N GLN A 4 -7.22 -4.82 11.96
CA GLN A 4 -7.01 -3.38 11.93
C GLN A 4 -6.49 -3.00 10.53
N ARG A 5 -7.26 -2.22 9.80
CA ARG A 5 -6.87 -1.62 8.52
C ARG A 5 -6.65 -0.12 8.73
N PHE A 6 -5.75 0.50 7.97
CA PHE A 6 -5.50 1.94 8.06
C PHE A 6 -6.75 2.82 7.82
N GLY A 7 -7.77 2.30 7.14
CA GLY A 7 -9.04 2.99 6.93
C GLY A 7 -9.93 3.11 8.17
N HIS A 8 -9.66 2.34 9.24
CA HIS A 8 -10.30 2.55 10.53
C HIS A 8 -9.53 3.62 11.30
N ALA A 9 -10.23 4.66 11.78
CA ALA A 9 -9.65 5.85 12.39
C ALA A 9 -8.65 5.57 13.52
N ASP A 10 -8.75 4.41 14.16
CA ASP A 10 -8.00 4.05 15.36
C ASP A 10 -6.73 3.23 15.12
N ALA A 11 -6.48 2.74 13.89
CA ALA A 11 -5.31 1.95 13.61
C ALA A 11 -4.05 2.82 13.53
N SER A 12 -3.10 2.61 14.43
CA SER A 12 -1.77 3.22 14.35
C SER A 12 -0.90 2.47 13.35
N VAL A 13 0.06 3.17 12.75
CA VAL A 13 1.06 2.55 11.86
C VAL A 13 1.85 1.48 12.60
N GLU A 14 2.19 1.74 13.88
CA GLU A 14 2.95 0.79 14.68
C GLU A 14 2.18 -0.51 14.95
N ALA A 15 0.88 -0.42 15.26
CA ALA A 15 0.05 -1.61 15.43
C ALA A 15 -0.01 -2.48 14.16
N VAL A 16 -0.04 -1.84 12.98
CA VAL A 16 -0.02 -2.57 11.70
C VAL A 16 1.36 -3.18 11.44
N ARG A 17 2.44 -2.46 11.70
CA ARG A 17 3.81 -2.96 11.57
C ARG A 17 4.03 -4.18 12.46
N GLU A 18 3.60 -4.12 13.71
CA GLU A 18 3.75 -5.23 14.64
C GLU A 18 2.95 -6.46 14.21
N GLY A 19 1.70 -6.27 13.78
CA GLY A 19 0.90 -7.37 13.23
C GLY A 19 1.54 -8.02 12.00
N VAL A 20 2.17 -7.24 11.14
CA VAL A 20 2.89 -7.74 9.96
C VAL A 20 4.15 -8.49 10.36
N ARG A 21 4.95 -7.98 11.31
CA ARG A 21 6.12 -8.70 11.86
C ARG A 21 5.72 -10.05 12.42
N GLU A 22 4.68 -10.08 13.24
CA GLU A 22 4.18 -11.33 13.82
C GLU A 22 3.74 -12.33 12.74
N ALA A 23 3.01 -11.85 11.72
CA ALA A 23 2.56 -12.68 10.60
C ALA A 23 3.75 -13.29 9.84
N VAL A 24 4.75 -12.49 9.50
CA VAL A 24 5.98 -12.95 8.82
C VAL A 24 6.71 -13.99 9.65
N LEU A 25 6.91 -13.74 10.93
CA LEU A 25 7.57 -14.69 11.83
C LEU A 25 6.82 -16.04 11.92
N ARG A 26 5.50 -15.99 12.00
CA ARG A 26 4.66 -17.20 12.00
C ARG A 26 4.76 -17.96 10.67
N MET A 27 4.72 -17.27 9.54
CA MET A 27 4.88 -17.89 8.22
C MET A 27 6.24 -18.57 8.07
N ARG A 28 7.33 -17.88 8.45
CA ARG A 28 8.69 -18.45 8.39
C ARG A 28 8.88 -19.64 9.33
N LYS A 29 8.22 -19.61 10.50
CA LYS A 29 8.23 -20.74 11.44
C LYS A 29 7.46 -21.94 10.89
N ALA A 30 6.32 -21.71 10.29
CA ALA A 30 5.46 -22.78 9.73
C ALA A 30 6.01 -23.38 8.43
N LEU A 31 6.68 -22.55 7.63
CA LEU A 31 7.19 -22.89 6.30
C LEU A 31 8.66 -22.42 6.18
N PRO A 32 9.62 -23.18 6.72
CA PRO A 32 11.04 -22.85 6.63
C PRO A 32 11.48 -22.67 5.17
N GLY A 33 12.16 -21.55 4.89
CA GLY A 33 12.60 -21.21 3.53
C GLY A 33 11.56 -20.52 2.65
N VAL A 34 10.34 -20.24 3.16
CA VAL A 34 9.34 -19.49 2.40
C VAL A 34 9.86 -18.09 2.04
N ARG A 35 9.71 -17.71 0.79
CA ARG A 35 9.95 -16.35 0.33
C ARG A 35 8.70 -15.51 0.55
N ILE A 36 8.88 -14.36 1.16
CA ILE A 36 7.79 -13.41 1.47
C ILE A 36 8.04 -12.12 0.70
N VAL A 37 7.21 -11.87 -0.30
CA VAL A 37 7.24 -10.65 -1.11
C VAL A 37 6.03 -9.80 -0.74
N MET A 38 6.24 -8.51 -0.51
CA MET A 38 5.19 -7.59 -0.06
C MET A 38 4.94 -6.51 -1.11
N GLY A 39 3.66 -6.20 -1.37
CA GLY A 39 3.28 -5.06 -2.20
C GLY A 39 3.14 -3.78 -1.36
N ALA A 40 3.71 -2.68 -1.82
CA ALA A 40 3.46 -1.37 -1.23
C ALA A 40 2.02 -0.91 -1.52
N LEU A 41 1.45 -0.15 -0.58
CA LEU A 41 0.10 0.37 -0.69
C LEU A 41 0.03 1.51 -1.70
N THR A 42 -0.89 1.43 -2.64
CA THR A 42 -1.19 2.50 -3.62
C THR A 42 -1.85 3.71 -2.95
N PRO A 43 -1.73 4.92 -3.53
CA PRO A 43 -2.44 6.09 -3.02
C PRO A 43 -3.96 5.92 -3.15
N CYS A 44 -4.70 6.43 -2.17
CA CYS A 44 -6.17 6.40 -2.14
C CYS A 44 -6.79 7.78 -1.84
N LEU A 45 -6.04 8.85 -1.98
CA LEU A 45 -6.56 10.22 -1.84
C LEU A 45 -7.66 10.49 -2.86
N GLY A 46 -8.74 11.14 -2.41
CA GLY A 46 -9.92 11.37 -3.24
C GLY A 46 -10.86 10.18 -3.35
N ALA A 47 -10.59 9.09 -2.62
CA ALA A 47 -11.48 7.94 -2.58
C ALA A 47 -12.92 8.33 -2.24
N SER A 48 -13.89 7.69 -2.90
CA SER A 48 -15.32 7.90 -2.63
C SER A 48 -15.72 7.44 -1.21
N VAL A 49 -14.97 6.49 -0.65
CA VAL A 49 -15.09 6.10 0.76
C VAL A 49 -14.32 7.10 1.61
N GLU A 50 -15.04 7.96 2.31
CA GLU A 50 -14.48 9.06 3.10
C GLU A 50 -13.36 8.64 4.06
N THR A 51 -13.48 7.48 4.68
CA THR A 51 -12.48 6.96 5.62
C THR A 51 -11.14 6.62 4.97
N HIS A 52 -11.11 6.33 3.66
CA HIS A 52 -9.87 5.98 2.94
C HIS A 52 -9.19 7.20 2.30
N GLY A 53 -9.99 8.17 1.82
CA GLY A 53 -9.50 9.32 1.05
C GLY A 53 -8.88 10.46 1.88
N ARG A 54 -8.71 10.30 3.19
CA ARG A 54 -8.21 11.37 4.08
C ARG A 54 -6.71 11.56 4.01
N PRO A 55 -6.19 12.78 4.09
CA PRO A 55 -4.76 13.07 4.14
C PRO A 55 -4.02 12.33 5.25
N GLU A 56 -4.66 12.14 6.41
CA GLU A 56 -4.09 11.39 7.52
C GLU A 56 -3.85 9.92 7.16
N VAL A 57 -4.79 9.29 6.45
CA VAL A 57 -4.65 7.91 5.98
C VAL A 57 -3.51 7.81 4.98
N ASP A 58 -3.37 8.76 4.06
CA ASP A 58 -2.25 8.80 3.10
C ASP A 58 -0.91 8.99 3.81
N ARG A 59 -0.84 9.82 4.86
CA ARG A 59 0.38 9.95 5.68
C ARG A 59 0.75 8.62 6.33
N LYS A 60 -0.20 7.93 6.97
CA LYS A 60 0.01 6.60 7.57
C LYS A 60 0.45 5.57 6.52
N ARG A 61 -0.16 5.61 5.33
CA ARG A 61 0.21 4.75 4.20
C ARG A 61 1.67 4.96 3.79
N LYS A 62 2.10 6.21 3.60
CA LYS A 62 3.48 6.55 3.23
C LYS A 62 4.48 6.08 4.29
N GLU A 63 4.16 6.28 5.56
CA GLU A 63 4.98 5.81 6.68
C GLU A 63 5.07 4.28 6.72
N TYR A 64 3.97 3.58 6.46
CA TYR A 64 3.97 2.13 6.35
C TYR A 64 4.76 1.64 5.12
N ASN A 65 4.61 2.27 3.96
CA ASN A 65 5.39 1.94 2.77
C ASN A 65 6.90 2.14 2.99
N LEU A 66 7.28 3.18 3.74
CA LEU A 66 8.68 3.35 4.14
C LEU A 66 9.18 2.16 4.97
N PHE A 67 8.39 1.71 5.94
CA PHE A 67 8.71 0.50 6.70
C PHE A 67 8.86 -0.73 5.80
N LEU A 68 7.98 -0.94 4.82
CA LEU A 68 8.12 -2.06 3.88
C LEU A 68 9.47 -2.03 3.15
N ARG A 69 9.90 -0.85 2.70
CA ARG A 69 11.15 -0.68 1.93
C ARG A 69 12.41 -0.84 2.79
N THR A 70 12.35 -0.49 4.07
CA THR A 70 13.56 -0.31 4.91
C THR A 70 13.72 -1.32 6.03
N SER A 71 12.69 -2.10 6.36
CA SER A 71 12.72 -3.02 7.51
C SER A 71 13.61 -4.24 7.34
N GLY A 72 13.93 -4.64 6.11
CA GLY A 72 14.62 -5.91 5.83
C GLY A 72 13.81 -7.16 6.20
N LEU A 73 12.53 -7.01 6.50
CA LEU A 73 11.66 -8.09 6.95
C LEU A 73 11.24 -9.04 5.82
N PHE A 74 11.20 -8.53 4.59
CA PHE A 74 10.70 -9.22 3.41
C PHE A 74 11.84 -9.63 2.47
N ASP A 75 11.65 -10.70 1.71
CA ASP A 75 12.60 -11.14 0.68
C ASP A 75 12.51 -10.28 -0.59
N GLY A 76 11.45 -9.49 -0.73
CA GLY A 76 11.27 -8.52 -1.79
C GLY A 76 10.09 -7.61 -1.52
N VAL A 77 10.10 -6.44 -2.17
CA VAL A 77 9.00 -5.48 -2.13
C VAL A 77 8.65 -5.07 -3.56
N ILE A 78 7.37 -5.22 -3.92
CA ILE A 78 6.82 -4.69 -5.17
C ILE A 78 6.30 -3.29 -4.87
N ASP A 79 7.00 -2.27 -5.35
CA ASP A 79 6.70 -0.88 -5.00
C ASP A 79 5.58 -0.29 -5.89
N PHE A 80 4.34 -0.71 -5.65
CA PHE A 80 3.19 -0.16 -6.36
C PHE A 80 2.96 1.34 -6.09
N ASP A 81 3.51 1.88 -5.01
CA ASP A 81 3.50 3.32 -4.75
C ASP A 81 4.40 4.07 -5.75
N ALA A 82 5.57 3.50 -6.07
CA ALA A 82 6.45 4.04 -7.11
C ALA A 82 5.81 3.99 -8.51
N LEU A 83 5.01 2.96 -8.80
CA LEU A 83 4.23 2.89 -10.05
C LEU A 83 3.27 4.08 -10.20
N MET A 84 2.75 4.60 -9.08
CA MET A 84 1.82 5.72 -9.04
C MET A 84 2.52 7.08 -8.90
N LYS A 85 3.85 7.13 -8.96
CA LYS A 85 4.68 8.32 -8.70
C LYS A 85 4.33 9.53 -9.54
N ASP A 86 4.05 9.30 -10.82
CA ASP A 86 3.71 10.37 -11.77
C ASP A 86 2.20 10.58 -11.92
N SER A 87 1.44 10.11 -10.94
CA SER A 87 -0.02 10.24 -10.92
C SER A 87 -0.45 11.69 -10.90
N PRO A 88 -1.59 12.03 -11.50
CA PRO A 88 -2.18 13.33 -11.33
C PRO A 88 -2.41 13.62 -9.85
N VAL A 89 -2.25 14.87 -9.48
CA VAL A 89 -2.50 15.31 -8.11
C VAL A 89 -3.98 15.70 -7.95
N VAL A 90 -4.52 15.41 -6.77
CA VAL A 90 -5.83 15.91 -6.36
C VAL A 90 -5.66 17.08 -5.39
N LYS A 91 -6.57 18.05 -5.48
CA LYS A 91 -6.65 19.14 -4.49
C LYS A 91 -7.38 18.63 -3.27
N LEU A 92 -6.72 18.74 -2.11
CA LEU A 92 -7.28 18.36 -0.82
C LEU A 92 -8.17 19.49 -0.26
N THR A 93 -8.92 19.19 0.78
CA THR A 93 -9.81 20.13 1.47
C THR A 93 -9.08 21.32 2.09
N ASP A 94 -7.80 21.15 2.46
CA ASP A 94 -6.93 22.21 2.96
C ASP A 94 -6.27 23.04 1.87
N GLY A 95 -6.59 22.76 0.58
CA GLY A 95 -6.05 23.45 -0.59
C GLY A 95 -4.69 22.92 -1.07
N SER A 96 -4.04 22.02 -0.36
CA SER A 96 -2.81 21.37 -0.78
C SER A 96 -3.05 20.40 -1.94
N MET A 97 -1.97 20.00 -2.61
CA MET A 97 -2.01 19.03 -3.73
C MET A 97 -1.31 17.75 -3.29
N ALA A 98 -1.88 16.59 -3.60
CA ALA A 98 -1.28 15.30 -3.26
C ALA A 98 -1.49 14.27 -4.37
N PRO A 99 -0.54 13.33 -4.55
CA PRO A 99 -0.68 12.26 -5.53
C PRO A 99 -1.89 11.38 -5.24
N ALA A 100 -2.63 11.07 -6.29
CA ALA A 100 -3.73 10.11 -6.26
C ALA A 100 -3.48 8.99 -7.28
N MET A 101 -4.31 7.95 -7.23
CA MET A 101 -4.27 6.92 -8.27
C MET A 101 -4.56 7.55 -9.64
N PRO A 102 -3.80 7.22 -10.70
CA PRO A 102 -4.00 7.77 -12.03
C PRO A 102 -5.45 7.62 -12.49
N ARG A 103 -6.04 8.68 -13.03
CA ARG A 103 -7.44 8.68 -13.45
C ARG A 103 -7.76 7.58 -14.46
N ALA A 104 -6.83 7.28 -15.35
CA ALA A 104 -6.99 6.22 -16.35
C ALA A 104 -6.98 4.81 -15.75
N TRP A 105 -6.50 4.66 -14.51
CA TRP A 105 -6.29 3.37 -13.85
C TRP A 105 -7.22 3.10 -12.68
N ASN A 106 -8.11 4.02 -12.34
CA ASN A 106 -8.96 3.86 -11.16
C ASN A 106 -10.45 3.76 -11.49
N CYS A 107 -11.21 3.16 -10.54
CA CYS A 107 -12.67 3.18 -10.51
C CYS A 107 -13.19 4.27 -9.57
N ASP A 108 -12.67 4.30 -8.34
CA ASP A 108 -13.19 5.08 -7.21
C ASP A 108 -12.08 5.69 -6.33
N TYR A 109 -10.88 5.82 -6.87
CA TYR A 109 -9.64 6.23 -6.19
C TYR A 109 -9.20 5.32 -5.03
N THR A 110 -9.78 4.13 -4.93
CA THR A 110 -9.35 3.07 -4.00
C THR A 110 -8.96 1.81 -4.78
N HIS A 111 -9.79 1.44 -5.74
CA HIS A 111 -9.62 0.22 -6.52
C HIS A 111 -9.15 0.56 -7.93
N PRO A 112 -8.07 -0.09 -8.41
CA PRO A 112 -7.71 -0.03 -9.82
C PRO A 112 -8.82 -0.59 -10.72
N ASN A 113 -8.97 -0.02 -11.90
CA ASN A 113 -9.74 -0.63 -12.98
C ASN A 113 -8.90 -1.71 -13.71
N ALA A 114 -9.45 -2.33 -14.75
CA ALA A 114 -8.75 -3.37 -15.51
C ALA A 114 -7.38 -2.90 -16.05
N ALA A 115 -7.29 -1.65 -16.54
CA ALA A 115 -6.03 -1.08 -17.03
C ALA A 115 -5.02 -0.87 -15.88
N GLY A 116 -5.49 -0.44 -14.71
CA GLY A 116 -4.66 -0.28 -13.51
C GLY A 116 -4.13 -1.62 -13.00
N TYR A 117 -4.96 -2.63 -12.92
CA TYR A 117 -4.51 -3.98 -12.55
C TYR A 117 -3.53 -4.57 -13.56
N LYS A 118 -3.76 -4.33 -14.87
CA LYS A 118 -2.80 -4.73 -15.90
C LYS A 118 -1.44 -4.06 -15.69
N ALA A 119 -1.41 -2.74 -15.48
CA ALA A 119 -0.18 -2.00 -15.21
C ALA A 119 0.53 -2.51 -13.94
N MET A 120 -0.21 -2.82 -12.87
CA MET A 120 0.36 -3.41 -11.66
C MET A 120 0.95 -4.80 -11.93
N GLY A 121 0.27 -5.64 -12.69
CA GLY A 121 0.77 -6.97 -13.07
C GLY A 121 2.06 -6.89 -13.90
N GLU A 122 2.12 -5.99 -14.86
CA GLU A 122 3.32 -5.77 -15.71
C GLU A 122 4.49 -5.16 -14.93
N PHE A 123 4.22 -4.46 -13.84
CA PHE A 123 5.25 -3.88 -12.96
C PHE A 123 5.92 -4.92 -12.05
N VAL A 124 5.35 -6.10 -11.89
CA VAL A 124 5.90 -7.15 -11.02
C VAL A 124 7.17 -7.75 -11.63
N ASP A 125 8.30 -7.58 -10.94
CA ASP A 125 9.53 -8.30 -11.29
C ASP A 125 9.44 -9.76 -10.85
N LEU A 126 9.34 -10.67 -11.81
CA LEU A 126 9.23 -12.11 -11.54
C LEU A 126 10.51 -12.71 -10.92
N ASN A 127 11.66 -12.03 -10.99
CA ASN A 127 12.88 -12.48 -10.32
C ASN A 127 12.75 -12.45 -8.80
N LEU A 128 11.82 -11.67 -8.24
CA LEU A 128 11.53 -11.66 -6.82
C LEU A 128 11.05 -13.02 -6.28
N PHE A 129 10.58 -13.91 -7.15
CA PHE A 129 10.00 -15.20 -6.80
C PHE A 129 10.91 -16.41 -7.11
N ARG A 130 12.14 -16.15 -7.56
CA ARG A 130 13.13 -17.19 -7.92
C ARG A 130 14.19 -17.36 -6.84
#